data_eff6cf8cde6213758f3a3c78438f6217
#
_entry.id   eff6cf8cde6213758f3a3c78438f6217
#
_cell.length_a   1.000
_cell.length_b   1.000
_cell.length_c   1.000
_cell.angle_alpha   90.00
_cell.angle_beta   90.00
_cell.angle_gamma   90.00
#
_symmetry.space_group_name_H-M   'P 1'
#
loop_
_entity.id
_entity.type
_entity.pdbx_description
1 polymer ?
#
loop_
_entity_poly.entity_id
_entity_poly.type
_entity_poly.pdbx_seq_one_letter_code
_entity_poly.pdbx_strand_id
1 'polypeptide(L)'
;MSSQLFASVGRWERGASNLQPDVEVVQRLLETAAPALQAPELDPKGVDGKIARPPATSNTVTAIEAFQSRFTTSVDGLIVPDSQTWHALLDAVDEKPAVHETPNQPDVSSNAGEFLFPFPTLPAADWIRSPRAFASNRNNGRRAHAGCDLYFEKGTWIHAIGDGTVIRGPYPFYCETFALEVDHGGFLARYGEIQAKTTVKQGDKVRAGEQIARVGHLVGIQVPSDMLHLELYDKSASGPLTITDAARSKKRSDGISFMRRKDLIDPTPRLNQWQGYLPQA
;
A
#
# COMPACT_ATOMS: atom_id res chain seq x y z
N MET A 1 -2.71 23.42 10.25
CA MET A 1 -3.41 22.16 9.92
C MET A 1 -2.35 21.29 9.26
N SER A 2 -2.24 20.06 9.69
CA SER A 2 -1.21 19.17 9.16
C SER A 2 -1.75 18.53 7.87
N SER A 3 -1.04 18.75 6.77
CA SER A 3 -1.42 18.21 5.47
C SER A 3 -1.10 16.73 5.38
N GLN A 4 -2.06 15.91 4.96
CA GLN A 4 -1.89 14.48 4.75
C GLN A 4 -2.34 14.12 3.33
N LEU A 5 -1.57 13.26 2.67
CA LEU A 5 -1.90 12.70 1.36
C LEU A 5 -2.22 11.21 1.52
N PHE A 6 -3.40 10.78 1.08
CA PHE A 6 -3.85 9.39 1.21
C PHE A 6 -3.64 8.58 -0.06
N ALA A 7 -3.65 9.24 -1.22
CA ALA A 7 -3.48 8.61 -2.52
C ALA A 7 -2.63 9.49 -3.45
N SER A 8 -2.11 8.88 -4.53
CA SER A 8 -1.25 9.58 -5.48
C SER A 8 -2.01 10.63 -6.29
N VAL A 9 -1.32 11.75 -6.56
CA VAL A 9 -1.83 12.89 -7.33
C VAL A 9 -0.88 13.20 -8.49
N GLY A 10 -1.42 13.42 -9.69
CA GLY A 10 -0.61 13.79 -10.85
C GLY A 10 -1.06 13.15 -12.16
N ARG A 11 -0.09 12.76 -12.99
CA ARG A 11 -0.34 12.22 -14.33
C ARG A 11 -1.14 10.93 -14.30
N TRP A 12 -2.25 10.91 -15.05
CA TRP A 12 -3.08 9.71 -15.22
C TRP A 12 -2.32 8.56 -15.87
N GLU A 13 -1.41 8.85 -16.79
CA GLU A 13 -0.58 7.87 -17.50
C GLU A 13 0.45 7.20 -16.60
N ARG A 14 0.73 7.81 -15.45
CA ARG A 14 1.58 7.24 -14.39
C ARG A 14 0.79 6.49 -13.31
N GLY A 15 -0.52 6.32 -13.51
CA GLY A 15 -1.37 5.58 -12.58
C GLY A 15 -1.81 6.39 -11.35
N ALA A 16 -1.79 7.72 -11.42
CA ALA A 16 -2.26 8.56 -10.33
C ALA A 16 -3.73 8.29 -10.00
N SER A 17 -4.04 8.20 -8.69
CA SER A 17 -5.41 7.97 -8.19
C SER A 17 -6.28 9.23 -8.31
N ASN A 18 -5.69 10.40 -8.12
CA ASN A 18 -6.31 11.72 -8.24
C ASN A 18 -7.65 11.83 -7.49
N LEU A 19 -7.67 11.35 -6.24
CA LEU A 19 -8.85 11.54 -5.38
C LEU A 19 -9.00 13.02 -5.08
N GLN A 20 -10.24 13.54 -5.17
CA GLN A 20 -10.50 14.96 -5.01
C GLN A 20 -9.87 15.59 -3.75
N PRO A 21 -9.98 15.00 -2.53
CA PRO A 21 -9.37 15.57 -1.33
C PRO A 21 -7.83 15.67 -1.42
N ASP A 22 -7.18 14.66 -2.01
CA ASP A 22 -5.73 14.64 -2.17
C ASP A 22 -5.26 15.65 -3.20
N VAL A 23 -6.01 15.80 -4.31
CA VAL A 23 -5.73 16.83 -5.32
C VAL A 23 -5.84 18.22 -4.72
N GLU A 24 -6.87 18.49 -3.92
CA GLU A 24 -7.03 19.78 -3.23
C GLU A 24 -5.88 20.07 -2.26
N VAL A 25 -5.40 19.07 -1.53
CA VAL A 25 -4.23 19.23 -0.64
C VAL A 25 -2.99 19.60 -1.45
N VAL A 26 -2.68 18.88 -2.51
CA VAL A 26 -1.52 19.16 -3.36
C VAL A 26 -1.63 20.54 -4.02
N GLN A 27 -2.81 20.91 -4.53
CA GLN A 27 -3.05 22.22 -5.12
C GLN A 27 -2.82 23.35 -4.12
N ARG A 28 -3.31 23.25 -2.87
CA ARG A 28 -3.08 24.25 -1.81
C ARG A 28 -1.60 24.39 -1.45
N LEU A 29 -0.89 23.26 -1.34
CA LEU A 29 0.54 23.29 -1.02
C LEU A 29 1.34 23.96 -2.16
N LEU A 30 1.06 23.64 -3.41
CA LEU A 30 1.69 24.29 -4.58
C LEU A 30 1.35 25.78 -4.66
N GLU A 31 0.08 26.15 -4.41
CA GLU A 31 -0.35 27.55 -4.36
C GLU A 31 0.38 28.33 -3.25
N THR A 32 0.63 27.68 -2.10
CA THR A 32 1.39 28.27 -0.98
C THR A 32 2.88 28.34 -1.30
N ALA A 33 3.45 27.31 -1.92
CA ALA A 33 4.87 27.24 -2.27
C ALA A 33 5.25 28.25 -3.35
N ALA A 34 4.35 28.55 -4.30
CA ALA A 34 4.62 29.45 -5.42
C ALA A 34 5.15 30.82 -4.98
N PRO A 35 4.47 31.60 -4.11
CA PRO A 35 4.99 32.88 -3.60
C PRO A 35 6.16 32.69 -2.64
N ALA A 36 6.15 31.67 -1.78
CA ALA A 36 7.22 31.41 -0.79
C ALA A 36 8.58 31.18 -1.47
N LEU A 37 8.58 30.49 -2.61
CA LEU A 37 9.77 30.18 -3.40
C LEU A 37 10.05 31.17 -4.54
N GLN A 38 9.23 32.21 -4.68
CA GLN A 38 9.27 33.17 -5.80
C GLN A 38 9.22 32.45 -7.17
N ALA A 39 8.34 31.46 -7.30
CA ALA A 39 8.24 30.52 -8.41
C ALA A 39 6.80 30.44 -8.95
N PRO A 40 6.37 31.42 -9.76
CA PRO A 40 4.98 31.51 -10.24
C PRO A 40 4.55 30.32 -11.09
N GLU A 41 5.47 29.55 -11.64
CA GLU A 41 5.22 28.30 -12.38
C GLU A 41 4.71 27.16 -11.49
N LEU A 42 4.84 27.26 -10.17
CA LEU A 42 4.31 26.29 -9.20
C LEU A 42 2.82 26.51 -8.92
N ASP A 43 2.24 27.64 -9.36
CA ASP A 43 0.84 27.95 -9.13
C ASP A 43 -0.07 27.03 -9.98
N PRO A 44 -0.91 26.16 -9.36
CA PRO A 44 -1.80 25.24 -10.05
C PRO A 44 -3.00 25.95 -10.71
N LYS A 45 -3.10 27.29 -10.56
CA LYS A 45 -4.20 28.13 -11.06
C LYS A 45 -5.56 27.82 -10.44
N GLY A 46 -5.54 27.48 -9.16
CA GLY A 46 -6.71 27.25 -8.32
C GLY A 46 -6.76 25.90 -7.66
N VAL A 47 -7.62 25.80 -6.64
CA VAL A 47 -7.85 24.58 -5.84
C VAL A 47 -9.24 24.05 -6.16
N ASP A 48 -9.36 23.23 -7.18
CA ASP A 48 -10.64 22.67 -7.66
C ASP A 48 -10.79 21.15 -7.41
N GLY A 49 -9.75 20.52 -6.88
CA GLY A 49 -9.72 19.08 -6.60
C GLY A 49 -9.71 18.21 -7.85
N LYS A 50 -9.30 18.73 -9.01
CA LYS A 50 -9.38 18.02 -10.29
C LYS A 50 -8.05 18.00 -11.02
N ILE A 51 -7.77 16.89 -11.68
CA ILE A 51 -6.71 16.73 -12.67
C ILE A 51 -7.35 16.45 -14.02
N ALA A 52 -7.12 17.33 -15.00
CA ALA A 52 -7.62 17.13 -16.36
C ALA A 52 -7.09 15.80 -16.95
N ARG A 53 -7.95 15.10 -17.69
CA ARG A 53 -7.54 13.88 -18.41
C ARG A 53 -6.98 14.21 -19.79
N PRO A 54 -5.96 13.51 -20.26
CA PRO A 54 -5.49 13.64 -21.64
C PRO A 54 -6.64 13.51 -22.67
N PRO A 55 -6.61 14.27 -23.78
CA PRO A 55 -5.50 15.12 -24.24
C PRO A 55 -5.42 16.51 -23.59
N ALA A 56 -6.32 16.88 -22.66
CA ALA A 56 -6.27 18.17 -21.98
C ALA A 56 -5.06 18.24 -21.03
N THR A 57 -4.39 19.40 -21.00
CA THR A 57 -3.32 19.69 -20.05
C THR A 57 -3.88 20.08 -18.69
N SER A 58 -3.21 19.66 -17.61
CA SER A 58 -3.54 20.03 -16.24
C SER A 58 -2.52 21.01 -15.69
N ASN A 59 -2.96 22.20 -15.27
CA ASN A 59 -2.10 23.18 -14.60
C ASN A 59 -1.46 22.59 -13.34
N THR A 60 -2.20 21.75 -12.60
CA THR A 60 -1.68 21.08 -11.41
C THR A 60 -0.53 20.13 -11.76
N VAL A 61 -0.65 19.33 -12.83
CA VAL A 61 0.44 18.44 -13.27
C VAL A 61 1.65 19.26 -13.72
N THR A 62 1.44 20.34 -14.46
CA THR A 62 2.53 21.23 -14.87
C THR A 62 3.24 21.84 -13.65
N ALA A 63 2.48 22.26 -12.64
CA ALA A 63 3.05 22.78 -11.39
C ALA A 63 3.83 21.71 -10.60
N ILE A 64 3.33 20.46 -10.56
CA ILE A 64 4.06 19.31 -9.94
C ILE A 64 5.40 19.11 -10.67
N GLU A 65 5.42 19.08 -11.99
CA GLU A 65 6.64 18.88 -12.77
C GLU A 65 7.63 20.05 -12.61
N ALA A 66 7.14 21.28 -12.57
CA ALA A 66 7.95 22.44 -12.26
C ALA A 66 8.58 22.36 -10.86
N PHE A 67 7.82 21.90 -9.87
CA PHE A 67 8.31 21.65 -8.51
C PHE A 67 9.37 20.55 -8.52
N GLN A 68 9.09 19.40 -9.12
CA GLN A 68 10.01 18.28 -9.20
C GLN A 68 11.34 18.68 -9.86
N SER A 69 11.31 19.46 -10.92
CA SER A 69 12.53 19.90 -11.64
C SER A 69 13.49 20.72 -10.76
N ARG A 70 13.00 21.34 -9.68
CA ARG A 70 13.79 22.14 -8.74
C ARG A 70 14.25 21.37 -7.51
N PHE A 71 13.43 20.45 -7.02
CA PHE A 71 13.59 19.88 -5.68
C PHE A 71 13.76 18.36 -5.64
N THR A 72 13.65 17.66 -6.77
CA THR A 72 13.79 16.22 -6.83
C THR A 72 14.70 15.77 -7.97
N THR A 73 15.12 14.50 -7.93
CA THR A 73 15.98 13.91 -8.97
C THR A 73 15.19 13.35 -10.16
N SER A 74 13.85 13.28 -10.05
CA SER A 74 12.96 12.74 -11.09
C SER A 74 11.80 13.68 -11.34
N VAL A 75 11.50 13.92 -12.62
CA VAL A 75 10.36 14.73 -13.07
C VAL A 75 9.39 13.81 -13.80
N ASP A 76 8.42 13.28 -13.07
CA ASP A 76 7.44 12.33 -13.59
C ASP A 76 5.98 12.82 -13.53
N GLY A 77 5.77 13.98 -12.91
CA GLY A 77 4.44 14.59 -12.76
C GLY A 77 3.55 13.82 -11.78
N LEU A 78 4.14 13.06 -10.84
CA LEU A 78 3.41 12.24 -9.87
C LEU A 78 3.90 12.54 -8.45
N ILE A 79 2.98 12.81 -7.54
CA ILE A 79 3.23 12.85 -6.09
C ILE A 79 2.56 11.63 -5.47
N VAL A 80 3.35 10.78 -4.81
CA VAL A 80 2.87 9.64 -4.04
C VAL A 80 2.95 9.99 -2.56
N PRO A 81 2.03 9.52 -1.69
CA PRO A 81 2.16 9.66 -0.24
C PRO A 81 3.57 9.27 0.23
N ASP A 82 4.13 10.05 1.15
CA ASP A 82 5.46 9.85 1.75
C ASP A 82 6.64 9.79 0.76
N SER A 83 6.44 10.20 -0.50
CA SER A 83 7.52 10.30 -1.50
C SER A 83 8.45 11.48 -1.23
N GLN A 84 9.64 11.45 -1.86
CA GLN A 84 10.57 12.57 -1.85
C GLN A 84 9.89 13.89 -2.28
N THR A 85 9.08 13.86 -3.35
CA THR A 85 8.34 15.03 -3.82
C THR A 85 7.34 15.53 -2.77
N TRP A 86 6.65 14.62 -2.07
CA TRP A 86 5.70 14.96 -1.01
C TRP A 86 6.40 15.68 0.15
N HIS A 87 7.48 15.08 0.68
CA HIS A 87 8.24 15.69 1.78
C HIS A 87 8.85 17.04 1.37
N ALA A 88 9.46 17.13 0.17
CA ALA A 88 9.99 18.38 -0.33
C ALA A 88 8.91 19.47 -0.45
N LEU A 89 7.68 19.10 -0.82
CA LEU A 89 6.56 20.04 -0.92
C LEU A 89 6.11 20.54 0.46
N LEU A 90 6.06 19.65 1.47
CA LEU A 90 5.77 20.05 2.85
C LEU A 90 6.85 20.96 3.42
N ASP A 91 8.12 20.62 3.20
CA ASP A 91 9.27 21.43 3.64
C ASP A 91 9.25 22.83 3.00
N ALA A 92 8.83 22.93 1.74
CA ALA A 92 8.78 24.20 1.00
C ALA A 92 7.75 25.19 1.56
N VAL A 93 6.78 24.71 2.34
CA VAL A 93 5.72 25.53 2.97
C VAL A 93 5.80 25.53 4.50
N ASP A 94 6.90 25.04 5.09
CA ASP A 94 7.10 24.88 6.55
C ASP A 94 5.97 24.08 7.24
N GLU A 95 5.28 23.21 6.49
CA GLU A 95 4.29 22.31 7.07
C GLU A 95 4.94 21.01 7.56
N LYS A 96 4.82 20.74 8.85
CA LYS A 96 5.23 19.44 9.42
C LYS A 96 4.17 18.39 9.13
N PRO A 97 4.56 17.16 8.74
CA PRO A 97 3.59 16.07 8.60
C PRO A 97 2.84 15.83 9.92
N ALA A 98 1.56 15.43 9.83
CA ALA A 98 0.74 15.14 10.99
C ALA A 98 1.33 13.99 11.80
N VAL A 99 1.84 14.30 12.97
CA VAL A 99 2.23 13.28 13.94
C VAL A 99 0.97 12.87 14.71
N HIS A 100 0.56 11.62 14.61
CA HIS A 100 -0.44 11.05 15.52
C HIS A 100 0.19 10.99 16.92
N GLU A 101 -0.17 11.95 17.78
CA GLU A 101 0.15 11.85 19.20
C GLU A 101 -0.70 10.73 19.85
N THR A 102 -0.04 9.63 20.18
CA THR A 102 -0.54 8.66 21.17
C THR A 102 0.10 9.00 22.51
N PRO A 103 -0.66 9.09 23.62
CA PRO A 103 -0.09 9.46 24.91
C PRO A 103 0.79 8.33 25.48
N ASN A 104 2.02 8.67 25.81
CA ASN A 104 2.98 7.98 26.68
C ASN A 104 3.45 6.57 26.31
N GLN A 105 4.58 6.50 25.60
CA GLN A 105 5.64 5.53 25.92
C GLN A 105 7.03 6.12 25.60
N PRO A 106 8.11 5.68 26.27
CA PRO A 106 9.40 6.38 26.29
C PRO A 106 10.20 6.18 25.01
N ASP A 107 10.96 7.23 24.68
CA ASP A 107 11.95 7.35 23.61
C ASP A 107 12.67 6.07 23.23
N VAL A 108 12.54 5.67 21.95
CA VAL A 108 13.64 5.11 21.19
C VAL A 108 13.59 5.68 19.77
N SER A 109 14.52 6.54 19.45
CA SER A 109 14.75 7.09 18.12
C SER A 109 14.98 6.00 17.08
N SER A 110 14.10 5.94 16.06
CA SER A 110 14.48 5.40 14.75
C SER A 110 13.51 5.88 13.69
N ASN A 111 13.91 6.90 12.92
CA ASN A 111 13.32 7.24 11.63
C ASN A 111 13.82 6.25 10.57
N ALA A 112 13.26 5.04 10.57
CA ALA A 112 13.24 4.13 9.45
C ALA A 112 11.76 3.80 9.21
N GLY A 113 11.27 3.85 7.99
CA GLY A 113 9.86 3.85 7.60
C GLY A 113 8.98 2.96 8.47
N GLU A 114 7.87 3.50 8.92
CA GLU A 114 6.87 2.83 9.77
C GLU A 114 6.45 1.46 9.22
N PHE A 115 6.60 1.25 7.90
CA PHE A 115 6.26 0.00 7.20
C PHE A 115 7.35 -0.43 6.23
N LEU A 116 7.58 -1.76 6.16
CA LEU A 116 8.59 -2.41 5.34
C LEU A 116 7.97 -3.36 4.32
N PHE A 117 8.70 -3.67 3.26
CA PHE A 117 8.36 -4.78 2.37
C PHE A 117 8.49 -6.11 3.14
N PRO A 118 7.62 -7.13 2.91
CA PRO A 118 7.60 -8.34 3.74
C PRO A 118 8.78 -9.31 3.49
N PHE A 119 9.77 -8.93 2.67
CA PHE A 119 10.96 -9.72 2.37
C PHE A 119 12.22 -8.85 2.30
N PRO A 120 13.40 -9.40 2.61
CA PRO A 120 14.68 -8.66 2.54
C PRO A 120 15.17 -8.43 1.10
N THR A 121 14.49 -8.98 0.12
CA THR A 121 14.75 -8.81 -1.32
C THR A 121 13.45 -8.65 -2.07
N LEU A 122 13.50 -8.10 -3.27
CA LEU A 122 12.33 -8.05 -4.14
C LEU A 122 12.17 -9.37 -4.90
N PRO A 123 10.93 -9.81 -5.21
CA PRO A 123 10.70 -11.00 -6.01
C PRO A 123 11.17 -10.78 -7.46
N ALA A 124 11.62 -11.85 -8.13
CA ALA A 124 12.04 -11.80 -9.54
C ALA A 124 10.89 -11.42 -10.50
N ALA A 125 9.65 -11.71 -10.10
CA ALA A 125 8.44 -11.36 -10.85
C ALA A 125 7.63 -10.31 -10.09
N ASP A 126 7.25 -9.22 -10.78
CA ASP A 126 6.44 -8.16 -10.20
C ASP A 126 5.05 -8.66 -9.75
N TRP A 127 4.40 -7.91 -8.83
CA TRP A 127 3.05 -8.19 -8.32
C TRP A 127 1.95 -7.38 -9.01
N ILE A 128 2.29 -6.59 -10.04
CA ILE A 128 1.36 -5.69 -10.73
C ILE A 128 0.74 -6.28 -12.00
N ARG A 129 1.16 -7.49 -12.39
CA ARG A 129 0.65 -8.19 -13.58
C ARG A 129 -0.09 -9.47 -13.22
N SER A 130 -1.13 -9.76 -14.01
CA SER A 130 -1.82 -11.06 -13.92
C SER A 130 -0.82 -12.20 -14.16
N PRO A 131 -0.94 -13.31 -13.42
CA PRO A 131 -1.98 -13.64 -12.44
C PRO A 131 -1.71 -13.09 -11.04
N ARG A 132 -0.56 -12.51 -10.73
CA ARG A 132 -0.13 -12.10 -9.38
C ARG A 132 -0.86 -10.86 -8.85
N ALA A 133 -1.33 -10.00 -9.74
CA ALA A 133 -1.92 -8.72 -9.38
C ALA A 133 -3.27 -8.87 -8.67
N PHE A 134 -3.55 -7.90 -7.77
CA PHE A 134 -4.87 -7.70 -7.21
C PHE A 134 -5.92 -7.61 -8.32
N ALA A 135 -7.12 -8.10 -8.05
CA ALA A 135 -8.26 -8.14 -8.98
C ALA A 135 -8.06 -8.98 -10.27
N SER A 136 -6.95 -9.70 -10.43
CA SER A 136 -6.77 -10.67 -11.52
C SER A 136 -7.86 -11.74 -11.51
N ASN A 137 -8.20 -12.28 -12.68
CA ASN A 137 -9.18 -13.35 -12.79
C ASN A 137 -8.70 -14.63 -12.09
N ARG A 138 -9.61 -15.26 -11.34
CA ARG A 138 -9.46 -16.57 -10.71
C ARG A 138 -10.65 -17.45 -11.08
N ASN A 139 -10.47 -18.77 -11.06
CA ASN A 139 -11.55 -19.72 -11.35
C ASN A 139 -12.28 -19.41 -12.69
N ASN A 140 -11.52 -19.25 -13.79
CA ASN A 140 -12.08 -18.91 -15.11
C ASN A 140 -12.96 -17.64 -15.07
N GLY A 141 -12.53 -16.61 -14.35
CA GLY A 141 -13.23 -15.33 -14.22
C GLY A 141 -14.40 -15.31 -13.23
N ARG A 142 -14.65 -16.41 -12.50
CA ARG A 142 -15.76 -16.48 -11.51
C ARG A 142 -15.41 -15.81 -10.18
N ARG A 143 -14.14 -15.53 -9.92
CA ARG A 143 -13.65 -14.86 -8.71
C ARG A 143 -12.55 -13.89 -9.06
N ALA A 144 -12.47 -12.77 -8.37
CA ALA A 144 -11.35 -11.85 -8.43
C ALA A 144 -10.27 -12.22 -7.41
N HIS A 145 -9.02 -11.98 -7.73
CA HIS A 145 -7.88 -12.17 -6.84
C HIS A 145 -7.88 -11.13 -5.72
N ALA A 146 -7.84 -11.59 -4.47
CA ALA A 146 -8.04 -10.75 -3.31
C ALA A 146 -6.77 -10.10 -2.74
N GLY A 147 -5.62 -10.40 -3.30
CA GLY A 147 -4.33 -9.90 -2.83
C GLY A 147 -3.33 -9.72 -3.95
N CYS A 148 -2.08 -9.54 -3.57
CA CYS A 148 -0.93 -9.65 -4.46
C CYS A 148 -0.13 -10.91 -4.11
N ASP A 149 0.30 -11.65 -5.12
CA ASP A 149 1.14 -12.83 -4.96
C ASP A 149 2.61 -12.43 -5.14
N LEU A 150 3.38 -12.54 -4.07
CA LEU A 150 4.82 -12.28 -4.04
C LEU A 150 5.56 -13.61 -4.15
N TYR A 151 6.15 -13.90 -5.31
CA TYR A 151 6.78 -15.18 -5.61
C TYR A 151 8.13 -15.33 -4.93
N PHE A 152 8.22 -16.28 -4.03
CA PHE A 152 9.43 -16.70 -3.32
C PHE A 152 9.40 -18.20 -3.08
N GLU A 153 10.56 -18.82 -2.98
CA GLU A 153 10.67 -20.25 -2.70
C GLU A 153 10.10 -20.61 -1.33
N LYS A 154 9.56 -21.83 -1.24
CA LYS A 154 9.15 -22.44 0.03
C LYS A 154 10.24 -22.28 1.09
N GLY A 155 9.84 -21.85 2.27
CA GLY A 155 10.73 -21.69 3.41
C GLY A 155 11.41 -20.33 3.51
N THR A 156 11.27 -19.45 2.51
CA THR A 156 11.74 -18.06 2.61
C THR A 156 11.07 -17.36 3.79
N TRP A 157 11.84 -16.61 4.58
CA TRP A 157 11.30 -15.85 5.70
C TRP A 157 10.41 -14.72 5.25
N ILE A 158 9.26 -14.60 5.90
CA ILE A 158 8.31 -13.51 5.77
C ILE A 158 8.44 -12.64 7.01
N HIS A 159 8.58 -11.34 6.80
CA HIS A 159 8.74 -10.35 7.86
C HIS A 159 7.45 -9.56 8.05
N ALA A 160 7.17 -9.16 9.29
CA ALA A 160 6.08 -8.25 9.59
C ALA A 160 6.28 -6.92 8.86
N ILE A 161 5.25 -6.48 8.15
CA ILE A 161 5.26 -5.23 7.38
C ILE A 161 5.46 -4.02 8.28
N GLY A 162 4.96 -4.07 9.50
CA GLY A 162 5.01 -3.00 10.48
C GLY A 162 4.80 -3.54 11.89
N ASP A 163 4.90 -2.68 12.89
CA ASP A 163 4.48 -2.99 14.24
C ASP A 163 3.00 -3.40 14.24
N GLY A 164 2.63 -4.35 15.11
CA GLY A 164 1.26 -4.82 15.12
C GLY A 164 0.97 -5.88 16.17
N THR A 165 -0.25 -6.43 16.10
CA THR A 165 -0.70 -7.52 16.95
C THR A 165 -1.30 -8.63 16.08
N VAL A 166 -0.87 -9.87 16.29
CA VAL A 166 -1.47 -11.03 15.64
C VAL A 166 -2.88 -11.22 16.17
N ILE A 167 -3.89 -10.96 15.36
CA ILE A 167 -5.29 -11.07 15.78
C ILE A 167 -5.88 -12.44 15.50
N ARG A 168 -5.25 -13.23 14.60
CA ARG A 168 -5.68 -14.58 14.27
C ARG A 168 -4.57 -15.38 13.60
N GLY A 169 -4.48 -16.67 13.92
CA GLY A 169 -3.63 -17.66 13.24
C GLY A 169 -2.44 -18.17 14.07
N PRO A 170 -1.64 -19.10 13.49
CA PRO A 170 -1.83 -19.65 12.14
C PRO A 170 -3.10 -20.50 12.03
N TYR A 171 -3.79 -20.45 10.90
CA TYR A 171 -4.98 -21.24 10.61
C TYR A 171 -4.96 -21.78 9.17
N PRO A 172 -5.62 -22.96 8.88
CA PRO A 172 -5.68 -23.49 7.52
C PRO A 172 -6.25 -22.48 6.51
N PHE A 173 -5.60 -22.35 5.37
CA PHE A 173 -5.98 -21.36 4.37
C PHE A 173 -6.30 -21.96 2.99
N TYR A 174 -5.33 -22.22 2.14
CA TYR A 174 -5.55 -22.71 0.79
C TYR A 174 -4.50 -23.75 0.41
N CYS A 175 -4.91 -24.85 -0.26
CA CYS A 175 -3.98 -25.91 -0.75
C CYS A 175 -2.94 -26.32 0.29
N GLU A 176 -3.39 -26.73 1.48
CA GLU A 176 -2.57 -27.18 2.62
C GLU A 176 -1.63 -26.14 3.21
N THR A 177 -1.80 -24.87 2.86
CA THR A 177 -1.10 -23.75 3.47
C THR A 177 -1.88 -23.13 4.63
N PHE A 178 -1.30 -22.16 5.30
CA PHE A 178 -1.86 -21.48 6.46
C PHE A 178 -1.87 -19.96 6.24
N ALA A 179 -2.50 -19.22 7.15
CA ALA A 179 -2.49 -17.77 7.17
C ALA A 179 -2.39 -17.20 8.57
N LEU A 180 -1.82 -16.00 8.68
CA LEU A 180 -1.84 -15.11 9.84
C LEU A 180 -2.61 -13.84 9.48
N GLU A 181 -3.35 -13.29 10.44
CA GLU A 181 -3.95 -11.96 10.35
C GLU A 181 -3.32 -11.05 11.41
N VAL A 182 -2.74 -9.95 10.99
CA VAL A 182 -2.05 -8.99 11.85
C VAL A 182 -2.72 -7.62 11.73
N ASP A 183 -3.04 -7.02 12.87
CA ASP A 183 -3.50 -5.64 12.96
C ASP A 183 -2.28 -4.72 13.11
N HIS A 184 -2.00 -3.93 12.08
CA HIS A 184 -0.93 -2.94 12.03
C HIS A 184 -1.40 -1.51 12.41
N GLY A 185 -2.47 -1.40 13.19
CA GLY A 185 -3.04 -0.11 13.58
C GLY A 185 -3.95 0.48 12.50
N GLY A 186 -3.37 1.05 11.45
CA GLY A 186 -4.11 1.70 10.36
C GLY A 186 -4.77 0.73 9.35
N PHE A 187 -4.41 -0.56 9.35
CA PHE A 187 -4.96 -1.58 8.45
C PHE A 187 -4.76 -2.98 9.02
N LEU A 188 -5.49 -3.97 8.50
CA LEU A 188 -5.22 -5.39 8.73
C LEU A 188 -4.47 -5.97 7.54
N ALA A 189 -3.46 -6.80 7.81
CA ALA A 189 -2.80 -7.63 6.81
C ALA A 189 -3.13 -9.11 7.04
N ARG A 190 -3.46 -9.83 5.95
CA ARG A 190 -3.45 -11.28 5.93
C ARG A 190 -2.21 -11.75 5.17
N TYR A 191 -1.36 -12.49 5.85
CA TYR A 191 -0.23 -13.20 5.30
C TYR A 191 -0.68 -14.63 4.99
N GLY A 192 -1.06 -14.89 3.76
CA GLY A 192 -1.57 -16.19 3.28
C GLY A 192 -0.50 -17.03 2.63
N GLU A 193 -0.81 -18.33 2.45
CA GLU A 193 0.06 -19.31 1.79
C GLU A 193 1.39 -19.54 2.53
N ILE A 194 1.34 -19.45 3.86
CA ILE A 194 2.49 -19.69 4.75
C ILE A 194 2.53 -21.12 5.26
N GLN A 195 3.64 -21.50 5.86
CA GLN A 195 3.75 -22.78 6.58
C GLN A 195 2.92 -22.79 7.86
N ALA A 196 2.53 -23.97 8.32
CA ALA A 196 1.80 -24.18 9.59
C ALA A 196 2.60 -23.70 10.81
N LYS A 197 3.93 -23.87 10.78
CA LYS A 197 4.82 -23.45 11.86
C LYS A 197 5.24 -21.98 11.65
N THR A 198 4.83 -21.13 12.58
CA THR A 198 5.16 -19.71 12.64
C THR A 198 5.98 -19.41 13.89
N THR A 199 6.65 -18.26 13.93
CA THR A 199 7.37 -17.78 15.12
C THR A 199 6.43 -17.08 16.10
N VAL A 200 5.24 -16.68 15.63
CA VAL A 200 4.24 -15.92 16.38
C VAL A 200 2.88 -16.62 16.37
N LYS A 201 2.04 -16.31 17.33
CA LYS A 201 0.67 -16.83 17.48
C LYS A 201 -0.32 -15.69 17.82
N GLN A 202 -1.60 -15.99 17.79
CA GLN A 202 -2.64 -15.04 18.16
C GLN A 202 -2.39 -14.42 19.54
N GLY A 203 -2.46 -13.11 19.62
CA GLY A 203 -2.20 -12.28 20.79
C GLY A 203 -0.77 -11.74 20.88
N ASP A 204 0.17 -12.29 20.13
CA ASP A 204 1.55 -11.80 20.14
C ASP A 204 1.64 -10.43 19.44
N LYS A 205 2.50 -9.57 19.97
CA LYS A 205 2.91 -8.33 19.30
C LYS A 205 4.08 -8.64 18.38
N VAL A 206 4.11 -7.97 17.23
CA VAL A 206 5.19 -8.05 16.26
C VAL A 206 5.77 -6.66 16.01
N ARG A 207 7.04 -6.61 15.67
CA ARG A 207 7.73 -5.38 15.24
C ARG A 207 7.96 -5.38 13.74
N ALA A 208 8.04 -4.20 13.15
CA ALA A 208 8.45 -4.04 11.76
C ALA A 208 9.74 -4.80 11.48
N GLY A 209 9.75 -5.62 10.42
CA GLY A 209 10.91 -6.43 10.06
C GLY A 209 11.12 -7.71 10.86
N GLU A 210 10.27 -8.02 11.85
CA GLU A 210 10.36 -9.28 12.60
C GLU A 210 9.98 -10.48 11.72
N GLN A 211 10.74 -11.56 11.79
CA GLN A 211 10.46 -12.82 11.08
C GLN A 211 9.25 -13.52 11.72
N ILE A 212 8.09 -13.50 11.06
CA ILE A 212 6.82 -14.01 11.62
C ILE A 212 6.40 -15.37 11.07
N ALA A 213 6.78 -15.68 9.83
CA ALA A 213 6.37 -16.91 9.14
C ALA A 213 7.36 -17.30 8.05
N ARG A 214 7.10 -18.41 7.36
CA ARG A 214 7.81 -18.82 6.15
C ARG A 214 6.83 -19.10 5.02
N VAL A 215 7.24 -18.84 3.79
CA VAL A 215 6.50 -19.20 2.58
C VAL A 215 6.18 -20.68 2.59
N GLY A 216 4.90 -21.03 2.37
CA GLY A 216 4.38 -22.38 2.31
C GLY A 216 4.63 -23.06 0.97
N HIS A 217 4.01 -24.22 0.78
CA HIS A 217 3.98 -24.95 -0.49
C HIS A 217 2.54 -25.30 -0.83
N LEU A 218 2.11 -24.91 -2.02
CA LEU A 218 0.76 -25.17 -2.51
C LEU A 218 0.65 -26.60 -3.04
N VAL A 219 -0.11 -27.42 -2.35
CA VAL A 219 -0.28 -28.85 -2.69
C VAL A 219 -1.50 -29.03 -3.59
N GLY A 220 -1.36 -29.90 -4.61
CA GLY A 220 -2.47 -30.30 -5.48
C GLY A 220 -2.82 -29.31 -6.60
N ILE A 221 -2.05 -28.24 -6.77
CA ILE A 221 -2.17 -27.32 -7.91
C ILE A 221 -0.79 -27.03 -8.50
N GLN A 222 -0.79 -26.70 -9.80
CA GLN A 222 0.42 -26.22 -10.48
C GLN A 222 0.43 -24.70 -10.48
N VAL A 223 1.46 -24.13 -9.88
CA VAL A 223 1.73 -22.69 -9.86
C VAL A 223 3.17 -22.44 -10.32
N PRO A 224 3.47 -21.27 -10.90
CA PRO A 224 4.83 -20.95 -11.36
C PRO A 224 5.87 -20.91 -10.22
N SER A 225 5.45 -20.61 -9.00
CA SER A 225 6.29 -20.52 -7.79
C SER A 225 5.41 -20.63 -6.56
N ASP A 226 6.01 -21.04 -5.43
CA ASP A 226 5.42 -20.76 -4.12
C ASP A 226 5.42 -19.25 -3.87
N MET A 227 4.65 -18.76 -2.89
CA MET A 227 4.44 -17.32 -2.74
C MET A 227 3.94 -16.95 -1.35
N LEU A 228 4.06 -15.68 -1.04
CA LEU A 228 3.21 -15.02 -0.05
C LEU A 228 2.00 -14.41 -0.79
N HIS A 229 0.79 -14.84 -0.42
CA HIS A 229 -0.44 -14.17 -0.81
C HIS A 229 -0.78 -13.08 0.22
N LEU A 230 -0.58 -11.81 -0.15
CA LEU A 230 -0.80 -10.68 0.75
C LEU A 230 -2.14 -10.00 0.47
N GLU A 231 -3.02 -9.96 1.47
CA GLU A 231 -4.26 -9.20 1.44
C GLU A 231 -4.21 -8.06 2.47
N LEU A 232 -4.78 -6.89 2.13
CA LEU A 232 -4.90 -5.75 3.03
C LEU A 232 -6.36 -5.32 3.19
N TYR A 233 -6.70 -4.79 4.39
CA TYR A 233 -8.04 -4.34 4.75
C TYR A 233 -7.97 -3.02 5.53
N ASP A 234 -8.81 -2.03 5.17
CA ASP A 234 -8.80 -0.69 5.77
C ASP A 234 -9.53 -0.57 7.11
N LYS A 235 -10.02 -1.68 7.65
CA LYS A 235 -10.73 -1.76 8.95
C LYS A 235 -12.08 -1.04 9.00
N SER A 236 -12.64 -0.58 7.89
CA SER A 236 -13.99 0.02 7.85
C SER A 236 -15.12 -1.00 8.04
N ALA A 237 -14.79 -2.30 8.09
CA ALA A 237 -15.73 -3.38 8.38
C ALA A 237 -15.17 -4.34 9.44
N SER A 238 -16.06 -5.09 10.09
CA SER A 238 -15.71 -6.09 11.11
C SER A 238 -16.13 -7.51 10.69
N GLY A 239 -15.65 -8.50 11.44
CA GLY A 239 -15.96 -9.91 11.22
C GLY A 239 -14.93 -10.63 10.33
N PRO A 240 -15.24 -11.87 9.87
CA PRO A 240 -14.30 -12.71 9.13
C PRO A 240 -13.83 -12.05 7.83
N LEU A 241 -12.52 -12.15 7.52
CA LEU A 241 -11.98 -11.61 6.27
C LEU A 241 -12.44 -12.39 5.04
N THR A 242 -12.65 -13.71 5.16
CA THR A 242 -13.21 -14.55 4.09
C THR A 242 -14.73 -14.57 4.19
N ILE A 243 -15.40 -14.27 3.09
CA ILE A 243 -16.86 -14.28 2.94
C ILE A 243 -17.22 -15.36 1.93
N THR A 244 -18.05 -16.31 2.31
CA THR A 244 -18.48 -17.42 1.44
C THR A 244 -19.70 -17.07 0.58
N ASP A 245 -20.46 -16.05 0.97
CA ASP A 245 -21.58 -15.50 0.20
C ASP A 245 -21.10 -14.39 -0.72
N ALA A 246 -21.11 -14.65 -2.03
CA ALA A 246 -20.69 -13.69 -3.05
C ALA A 246 -21.54 -12.40 -3.05
N ALA A 247 -22.82 -12.47 -2.65
CA ALA A 247 -23.69 -11.28 -2.58
C ALA A 247 -23.24 -10.30 -1.49
N ARG A 248 -22.69 -10.81 -0.39
CA ARG A 248 -22.22 -10.03 0.77
C ARG A 248 -20.76 -9.62 0.68
N SER A 249 -19.99 -10.17 -0.27
CA SER A 249 -18.56 -9.93 -0.41
C SER A 249 -18.25 -8.61 -1.11
N LYS A 250 -16.97 -8.17 -1.02
CA LYS A 250 -16.39 -7.13 -1.89
C LYS A 250 -16.50 -7.58 -3.34
N LYS A 251 -16.83 -6.64 -4.23
CA LYS A 251 -16.92 -6.87 -5.67
C LYS A 251 -15.96 -5.96 -6.43
N ARG A 252 -15.43 -6.47 -7.53
CA ARG A 252 -14.75 -5.69 -8.57
C ARG A 252 -15.78 -4.86 -9.35
N SER A 253 -15.36 -3.87 -10.12
CA SER A 253 -16.25 -2.96 -10.87
C SER A 253 -17.18 -3.67 -11.86
N ASP A 254 -16.79 -4.83 -12.37
CA ASP A 254 -17.59 -5.68 -13.25
C ASP A 254 -18.54 -6.65 -12.50
N GLY A 255 -18.65 -6.53 -11.17
CA GLY A 255 -19.50 -7.34 -10.32
C GLY A 255 -18.91 -8.67 -9.86
N ILE A 256 -17.71 -9.05 -10.32
CA ILE A 256 -17.04 -10.29 -9.90
C ILE A 256 -16.62 -10.18 -8.43
N SER A 257 -16.98 -11.20 -7.63
CA SER A 257 -16.70 -11.26 -6.20
C SER A 257 -15.24 -11.56 -5.90
N PHE A 258 -14.68 -10.91 -4.87
CA PHE A 258 -13.42 -11.28 -4.25
C PHE A 258 -13.58 -12.42 -3.22
N MET A 259 -14.80 -12.76 -2.80
CA MET A 259 -15.11 -13.65 -1.68
C MET A 259 -14.40 -13.20 -0.39
N ARG A 260 -14.37 -11.89 -0.17
CA ARG A 260 -13.71 -11.22 0.95
C ARG A 260 -14.59 -10.13 1.52
N ARG A 261 -14.28 -9.72 2.75
CA ARG A 261 -14.94 -8.64 3.47
C ARG A 261 -14.89 -7.33 2.67
N LYS A 262 -15.87 -6.46 2.85
CA LYS A 262 -16.06 -5.26 2.01
C LYS A 262 -14.94 -4.23 2.10
N ASP A 263 -14.20 -4.20 3.19
CA ASP A 263 -13.06 -3.34 3.45
C ASP A 263 -11.71 -3.85 2.89
N LEU A 264 -11.76 -4.88 2.04
CA LEU A 264 -10.58 -5.31 1.27
C LEU A 264 -10.09 -4.14 0.40
N ILE A 265 -8.80 -3.87 0.43
CA ILE A 265 -8.14 -2.84 -0.40
C ILE A 265 -7.06 -3.47 -1.28
N ASP A 266 -6.69 -2.76 -2.35
CA ASP A 266 -5.60 -3.17 -3.24
C ASP A 266 -4.25 -3.00 -2.51
N PRO A 267 -3.44 -4.06 -2.35
CA PRO A 267 -2.12 -3.97 -1.75
C PRO A 267 -1.08 -3.26 -2.62
N THR A 268 -1.32 -3.16 -3.94
CA THR A 268 -0.34 -2.69 -4.92
C THR A 268 0.27 -1.33 -4.59
N PRO A 269 -0.52 -0.29 -4.23
CA PRO A 269 0.06 1.02 -3.91
C PRO A 269 1.02 0.97 -2.72
N ARG A 270 0.67 0.21 -1.68
CA ARG A 270 1.50 0.05 -0.48
C ARG A 270 2.75 -0.77 -0.76
N LEU A 271 2.65 -1.88 -1.49
CA LEU A 271 3.79 -2.67 -1.90
C LEU A 271 4.79 -1.87 -2.76
N ASN A 272 4.27 -1.02 -3.66
CA ASN A 272 5.11 -0.12 -4.47
C ASN A 272 5.86 0.90 -3.61
N GLN A 273 5.29 1.34 -2.51
CA GLN A 273 5.94 2.20 -1.54
C GLN A 273 6.97 1.42 -0.72
N TRP A 274 6.57 0.28 -0.15
CA TRP A 274 7.41 -0.51 0.77
C TRP A 274 8.60 -1.17 0.09
N GLN A 275 8.59 -1.37 -1.24
CA GLN A 275 9.74 -1.93 -1.97
C GLN A 275 11.05 -1.15 -1.81
N GLY A 276 10.97 0.13 -1.41
CA GLY A 276 12.14 0.96 -1.07
C GLY A 276 12.67 0.74 0.36
N TYR A 277 11.95 -0.03 1.19
CA TYR A 277 12.27 -0.25 2.61
C TYR A 277 12.27 -1.74 2.90
N LEU A 278 13.42 -2.37 2.74
CA LEU A 278 13.57 -3.82 2.94
C LEU A 278 13.99 -4.12 4.39
N PRO A 279 13.44 -5.17 5.04
CA PRO A 279 13.92 -5.61 6.34
C PRO A 279 15.35 -6.14 6.22
N GLN A 280 16.07 -6.20 7.34
CA GLN A 280 17.37 -6.87 7.38
C GLN A 280 17.18 -8.38 7.22
N ALA A 281 18.11 -9.04 6.51
CA ALA A 281 18.06 -10.48 6.24
C ALA A 281 18.31 -11.34 7.49
#